data_913eead218687574732ea0572b222b23
#
_entry.id   913eead218687574732ea0572b222b23
#
_cell.length_a   1.000
_cell.length_b   1.000
_cell.length_c   1.000
_cell.angle_alpha   90.00
_cell.angle_beta   90.00
_cell.angle_gamma   90.00
#
_symmetry.space_group_name_H-M   'P 1'
#
loop_
_entity.id
_entity.type
_entity.pdbx_description
1 polymer ?
#
loop_
_entity_poly.entity_id
_entity_poly.type
_entity_poly.pdbx_seq_one_letter_code
_entity_poly.pdbx_strand_id
1 'polypeptide(L)'
;MEQQFVQTINQHQGILHKVCRIYCSNATEREDLFQEMVLQLWKAFPSFRSEAKISTWMYRIALNTAISGLRKKKIAITELEKVSFQ
;
A
#
# COMPACT_ATOMS: atom_id res chain seq x y z
N MET A 1 -20.05 6.37 -6.01
CA MET A 1 -18.85 6.25 -5.17
C MET A 1 -17.80 5.33 -5.80
N GLU A 2 -18.20 4.16 -6.24
CA GLU A 2 -17.29 3.20 -6.87
C GLU A 2 -16.61 3.75 -8.13
N GLN A 3 -17.38 4.37 -9.03
CA GLN A 3 -16.84 4.95 -10.26
C GLN A 3 -15.85 6.07 -9.99
N GLN A 4 -16.14 6.91 -9.00
CA GLN A 4 -15.23 7.99 -8.61
C GLN A 4 -13.92 7.44 -8.07
N PHE A 5 -13.99 6.37 -7.28
CA PHE A 5 -12.82 5.72 -6.75
C PHE A 5 -11.94 5.14 -7.85
N VAL A 6 -12.55 4.39 -8.79
CA VAL A 6 -11.82 3.79 -9.91
C VAL A 6 -11.15 4.86 -10.77
N GLN A 7 -11.85 5.95 -11.08
CA GLN A 7 -11.27 7.05 -11.82
C GLN A 7 -10.08 7.67 -11.09
N THR A 8 -10.22 7.87 -9.78
CA THR A 8 -9.15 8.44 -8.95
C THR A 8 -7.92 7.54 -8.97
N ILE A 9 -8.09 6.24 -8.78
CA ILE A 9 -6.99 5.29 -8.82
C ILE A 9 -6.31 5.31 -10.20
N ASN A 10 -7.10 5.27 -11.28
CA ASN A 10 -6.55 5.27 -12.63
C ASN A 10 -5.78 6.54 -12.95
N GLN A 11 -6.24 7.69 -12.49
CA GLN A 11 -5.57 8.97 -12.73
C GLN A 11 -4.25 9.09 -11.95
N HIS A 12 -4.14 8.44 -10.81
CA HIS A 12 -3.01 8.59 -9.90
C HIS A 12 -2.25 7.28 -9.64
N GLN A 13 -2.46 6.26 -10.48
CA GLN A 13 -1.83 4.95 -10.25
C GLN A 13 -0.30 5.00 -10.28
N GLY A 14 0.28 5.97 -10.96
CA GLY A 14 1.73 6.15 -10.98
C GLY A 14 2.33 6.32 -9.58
N ILE A 15 1.61 6.96 -8.67
CA ILE A 15 2.02 7.12 -7.28
C ILE A 15 2.17 5.75 -6.61
N LEU A 16 1.19 4.89 -6.81
CA LEU A 16 1.17 3.56 -6.21
C LEU A 16 2.29 2.69 -6.77
N HIS A 17 2.49 2.72 -8.09
CA HIS A 17 3.57 1.97 -8.74
C HIS A 17 4.94 2.42 -8.26
N LYS A 18 5.12 3.73 -8.09
CA LYS A 18 6.40 4.28 -7.61
C LYS A 18 6.72 3.77 -6.20
N VAL A 19 5.75 3.79 -5.30
CA VAL A 19 5.94 3.29 -3.93
C VAL A 19 6.24 1.80 -3.96
N CYS A 20 5.53 1.03 -4.80
CA CYS A 20 5.77 -0.41 -4.92
C CYS A 20 7.20 -0.70 -5.37
N ARG A 21 7.73 0.07 -6.34
CA ARG A 21 9.10 -0.12 -6.82
C ARG A 21 10.15 0.19 -5.77
N ILE A 22 9.88 1.17 -4.91
CA ILE A 22 10.79 1.54 -3.84
C ILE A 22 10.91 0.43 -2.80
N TYR A 23 9.78 -0.21 -2.45
CA TYR A 23 9.73 -1.16 -1.33
C TYR A 23 9.79 -2.63 -1.74
N CYS A 24 9.59 -2.94 -3.01
CA CYS A 24 9.54 -4.33 -3.48
C CYS A 24 10.50 -4.54 -4.64
N SER A 25 11.26 -5.64 -4.58
CA SER A 25 12.29 -5.94 -5.57
C SER A 25 11.79 -6.83 -6.72
N ASN A 26 10.70 -7.59 -6.54
CA ASN A 26 10.19 -8.47 -7.59
C ASN A 26 8.74 -8.16 -7.94
N ALA A 27 8.32 -8.66 -9.12
CA ALA A 27 7.01 -8.36 -9.68
C ALA A 27 5.86 -8.88 -8.81
N THR A 28 6.00 -10.07 -8.25
CA THR A 28 4.96 -10.69 -7.41
C THR A 28 4.71 -9.86 -6.17
N GLU A 29 5.76 -9.44 -5.48
CA GLU A 29 5.65 -8.60 -4.30
C GLU A 29 5.03 -7.24 -4.62
N ARG A 30 5.39 -6.66 -5.79
CA ARG A 30 4.82 -5.38 -6.23
C ARG A 30 3.33 -5.50 -6.48
N GLU A 31 2.88 -6.58 -7.11
CA GLU A 31 1.46 -6.82 -7.36
C GLU A 31 0.69 -6.95 -6.06
N ASP A 32 1.21 -7.73 -5.12
CA ASP A 32 0.58 -7.93 -3.82
C ASP A 32 0.47 -6.62 -3.06
N LEU A 33 1.53 -5.82 -3.06
CA LEU A 33 1.54 -4.52 -2.39
C LEU A 33 0.56 -3.56 -3.06
N PHE A 34 0.52 -3.54 -4.39
CA PHE A 34 -0.40 -2.70 -5.14
C PHE A 34 -1.85 -3.02 -4.77
N GLN A 35 -2.21 -4.30 -4.76
CA GLN A 35 -3.55 -4.74 -4.38
C GLN A 35 -3.90 -4.33 -2.95
N GLU A 36 -2.97 -4.48 -2.03
CA GLU A 36 -3.16 -4.07 -0.64
C GLU A 36 -3.37 -2.56 -0.52
N MET A 37 -2.60 -1.77 -1.29
CA MET A 37 -2.78 -0.33 -1.33
C MET A 37 -4.17 0.05 -1.83
N VAL A 38 -4.64 -0.57 -2.91
CA VAL A 38 -5.97 -0.30 -3.46
C VAL A 38 -7.04 -0.63 -2.43
N LEU A 39 -6.90 -1.74 -1.73
CA LEU A 39 -7.83 -2.13 -0.67
C LEU A 39 -7.87 -1.10 0.46
N GLN A 40 -6.72 -0.65 0.93
CA GLN A 40 -6.65 0.35 2.00
C GLN A 40 -7.22 1.69 1.55
N LEU A 41 -6.95 2.09 0.31
CA LEU A 41 -7.53 3.30 -0.26
C LEU A 41 -9.05 3.21 -0.37
N TRP A 42 -9.56 2.05 -0.78
CA TRP A 42 -11.00 1.83 -0.86
C TRP A 42 -11.66 1.98 0.51
N LYS A 43 -11.08 1.37 1.54
CA LYS A 43 -11.58 1.47 2.91
C LYS A 43 -11.58 2.90 3.44
N ALA A 44 -10.56 3.67 3.07
CA ALA A 44 -10.39 5.04 3.56
C ALA A 44 -11.13 6.09 2.72
N PHE A 45 -11.56 5.73 1.51
CA PHE A 45 -12.15 6.67 0.56
C PHE A 45 -13.36 7.43 1.12
N PRO A 46 -14.30 6.77 1.84
CA PRO A 46 -15.44 7.49 2.41
C PRO A 46 -15.05 8.58 3.41
N SER A 47 -13.89 8.48 4.04
CA SER A 47 -13.41 9.47 5.00
C SER A 47 -12.53 10.54 4.37
N PHE A 48 -12.24 10.44 3.07
CA PHE A 48 -11.47 11.46 2.38
C PHE A 48 -12.27 12.76 2.31
N ARG A 49 -11.64 13.84 2.77
CA ARG A 49 -12.19 15.18 2.68
C ARG A 49 -11.29 16.03 1.81
N SER A 50 -11.89 16.91 0.99
CA SER A 50 -11.17 17.71 0.00
C SER A 50 -10.24 18.78 0.62
N GLU A 51 -9.90 18.66 1.87
CA GLU A 51 -8.98 19.56 2.58
C GLU A 51 -7.53 19.35 2.15
N ALA A 52 -7.20 18.16 1.64
CA ALA A 52 -5.87 17.85 1.11
C ALA A 52 -6.00 17.46 -0.36
N LYS A 53 -4.88 17.59 -1.10
CA LYS A 53 -4.83 17.09 -2.46
C LYS A 53 -4.98 15.58 -2.45
N ILE A 54 -5.75 15.05 -3.39
CA ILE A 54 -5.98 13.60 -3.50
C ILE A 54 -4.66 12.85 -3.65
N SER A 55 -3.71 13.39 -4.39
CA SER A 55 -2.40 12.76 -4.59
C SER A 55 -1.63 12.63 -3.27
N THR A 56 -1.68 13.65 -2.42
CA THR A 56 -1.02 13.63 -1.11
C THR A 56 -1.67 12.58 -0.20
N TRP A 57 -2.99 12.52 -0.20
CA TRP A 57 -3.74 11.53 0.58
C TRP A 57 -3.41 10.11 0.14
N MET A 58 -3.39 9.86 -1.18
CA MET A 58 -3.04 8.55 -1.72
C MET A 58 -1.62 8.15 -1.37
N TYR A 59 -0.68 9.08 -1.48
CA TYR A 59 0.72 8.85 -1.16
C TYR A 59 0.89 8.41 0.30
N ARG A 60 0.22 9.10 1.22
CA ARG A 60 0.27 8.75 2.65
C ARG A 60 -0.22 7.34 2.92
N ILE A 61 -1.36 6.98 2.34
CA ILE A 61 -1.92 5.64 2.55
C ILE A 61 -1.03 4.58 1.91
N ALA A 62 -0.50 4.84 0.71
CA ALA A 62 0.41 3.92 0.04
C ALA A 62 1.68 3.68 0.87
N LEU A 63 2.30 4.75 1.40
CA LEU A 63 3.46 4.63 2.26
C LEU A 63 3.17 3.84 3.52
N ASN A 64 2.07 4.17 4.20
CA ASN A 64 1.69 3.47 5.42
C ASN A 64 1.45 1.99 5.16
N THR A 65 0.84 1.65 4.04
CA THR A 65 0.60 0.26 3.64
C THR A 65 1.92 -0.48 3.42
N ALA A 66 2.85 0.15 2.69
CA ALA A 66 4.15 -0.44 2.41
C ALA A 66 4.96 -0.66 3.69
N ILE A 67 4.99 0.33 4.57
CA ILE A 67 5.73 0.25 5.84
C ILE A 67 5.13 -0.83 6.74
N SER A 68 3.81 -0.92 6.83
CA SER A 68 3.12 -1.95 7.60
C SER A 68 3.42 -3.35 7.08
N GLY A 69 3.47 -3.51 5.76
CA GLY A 69 3.83 -4.77 5.12
C GLY A 69 5.24 -5.20 5.47
N LEU A 70 6.19 -4.26 5.46
CA LEU A 70 7.58 -4.54 5.84
C LEU A 70 7.70 -4.96 7.30
N ARG A 71 6.98 -4.29 8.19
CA ARG A 71 6.98 -4.64 9.62
C ARG A 71 6.47 -6.06 9.84
N LYS A 72 5.38 -6.42 9.18
CA LYS A 72 4.82 -7.78 9.26
C LYS A 72 5.82 -8.82 8.78
N LYS A 73 6.51 -8.55 7.65
CA LYS A 73 7.55 -9.45 7.13
C LYS A 73 8.70 -9.62 8.12
N LYS A 74 9.17 -8.53 8.72
CA LYS A 74 10.24 -8.58 9.71
C LYS A 74 9.87 -9.42 10.93
N ILE A 75 8.65 -9.23 11.44
CA ILE A 75 8.15 -9.99 12.59
C ILE A 75 8.08 -11.47 12.25
N ALA A 76 7.54 -11.82 11.09
CA ALA A 76 7.42 -13.21 10.63
C ALA A 76 8.79 -13.88 10.50
N ILE A 77 9.77 -13.19 9.91
CA ILE A 77 11.14 -13.69 9.75
C ILE A 77 11.78 -13.89 11.12
N THR A 78 11.63 -12.94 12.04
CA THR A 78 12.17 -13.02 13.40
C THR A 78 11.60 -14.22 14.13
N GLU A 79 10.30 -14.47 14.04
CA GLU A 79 9.66 -15.61 14.66
C GLU A 79 10.14 -16.92 14.07
N LEU A 80 10.29 -16.98 12.74
CA LEU A 80 10.83 -18.15 12.06
C LEU A 80 12.28 -18.43 12.48
N GLU A 81 13.09 -17.40 12.61
CA GLU A 81 14.46 -17.54 13.10
C GLU A 81 14.50 -18.09 14.53
N LYS A 82 13.62 -17.60 15.39
CA LYS A 82 13.51 -18.11 16.77
C LYS A 82 13.15 -19.60 16.79
N VAL A 83 12.22 -20.00 15.95
CA VAL A 83 11.80 -21.40 15.85
C VAL A 83 12.94 -22.27 15.30
N SER A 84 13.75 -21.76 14.38
CA SER A 84 14.86 -22.49 13.79
C SER A 84 15.99 -22.78 14.77
N PHE A 85 16.13 -21.97 15.80
CA PHE A 85 17.20 -22.11 16.79
C PHE A 85 16.80 -22.89 18.03
N GLN A 86 15.57 -23.33 18.09
CA GLN A 86 15.08 -24.19 19.18
C GLN A 86 14.92 -25.63 18.73
#